data_8559fa8db6ba5af53c64d32e87dead9c
#
_entry.id   8559fa8db6ba5af53c64d32e87dead9c
#
_cell.length_a   1.000
_cell.length_b   1.000
_cell.length_c   1.000
_cell.angle_alpha   90.00
_cell.angle_beta   90.00
_cell.angle_gamma   90.00
#
_symmetry.space_group_name_H-M   'P 1'
#
loop_
_entity.id
_entity.type
_entity.pdbx_description
1 polymer ?
#
loop_
_entity_poly.entity_id
_entity_poly.type
_entity_poly.pdbx_seq_one_letter_code
_entity_poly.pdbx_strand_id
1 'polypeptide(L)'
;YSITLSRSPIRNACKVLFFACLVSVGTLIFFPDDFVRFGILHLLGFGMLVSPFFKSPRVNLLIGVALFFLSYLPLNYPAWALPISGGEQYFSMMDYYPLIPWLSYFFLGLASGQRKYFAAYDQPVTNSMLKLLLLPGRYSLIVYLVHQLVILAILILILGSPR
;
A
#
# COMPACT_ATOMS: atom_id res chain seq x y z
N TYR A 1 -12.81 -3.06 1.35
CA TYR A 1 -13.87 -3.84 0.70
C TYR A 1 -13.33 -5.04 -0.05
N SER A 2 -12.38 -4.85 -0.98
CA SER A 2 -11.75 -5.95 -1.75
C SER A 2 -11.12 -7.02 -0.84
N ILE A 3 -10.54 -6.64 0.30
CA ILE A 3 -9.94 -7.55 1.28
C ILE A 3 -11.01 -8.38 2.00
N THR A 4 -12.16 -7.79 2.31
CA THR A 4 -13.26 -8.50 2.99
C THR A 4 -13.91 -9.55 2.11
N LEU A 5 -13.84 -9.39 0.78
CA LEU A 5 -14.34 -10.34 -0.22
C LEU A 5 -13.32 -11.42 -0.60
N SER A 6 -12.06 -11.26 -0.21
CA SER A 6 -10.99 -12.19 -0.59
C SER A 6 -11.10 -13.52 0.15
N ARG A 7 -11.12 -14.64 -0.59
CA ARG A 7 -11.09 -16.01 -0.03
C ARG A 7 -9.79 -16.36 0.69
N SER A 8 -8.70 -15.64 0.42
CA SER A 8 -7.39 -15.90 1.01
C SER A 8 -6.57 -14.61 1.19
N PRO A 9 -6.93 -13.75 2.17
CA PRO A 9 -6.28 -12.46 2.36
C PRO A 9 -4.78 -12.59 2.67
N ILE A 10 -4.39 -13.57 3.47
CA ILE A 10 -2.97 -13.82 3.82
C ILE A 10 -2.15 -14.18 2.58
N ARG A 11 -2.63 -15.06 1.71
CA ARG A 11 -1.92 -15.43 0.47
C ARG A 11 -1.73 -14.23 -0.45
N ASN A 12 -2.73 -13.34 -0.52
CA ASN A 12 -2.63 -12.12 -1.31
C ASN A 12 -1.68 -11.11 -0.65
N ALA A 13 -1.69 -11.00 0.67
CA ALA A 13 -0.72 -10.20 1.43
C ALA A 13 0.73 -10.66 1.14
N CYS A 14 1.01 -11.97 1.21
CA CYS A 14 2.31 -12.52 0.89
C CYS A 14 2.76 -12.22 -0.54
N LYS A 15 1.84 -12.27 -1.52
CA LYS A 15 2.15 -11.89 -2.91
C LYS A 15 2.53 -10.42 -3.01
N VAL A 16 1.76 -9.52 -2.38
CA VAL A 16 2.05 -8.08 -2.39
C VAL A 16 3.39 -7.80 -1.72
N LEU A 17 3.68 -8.42 -0.57
CA LEU A 17 4.96 -8.29 0.11
C LEU A 17 6.13 -8.84 -0.70
N PHE A 18 5.93 -9.95 -1.41
CA PHE A 18 6.94 -10.48 -2.32
C PHE A 18 7.31 -9.47 -3.41
N PHE A 19 6.30 -8.85 -4.06
CA PHE A 19 6.55 -7.78 -5.03
C PHE A 19 7.14 -6.52 -4.40
N ALA A 20 6.76 -6.18 -3.18
CA ALA A 20 7.37 -5.10 -2.42
C ALA A 20 8.88 -5.31 -2.23
N CYS A 21 9.29 -6.50 -1.79
CA CYS A 21 10.70 -6.87 -1.67
C CYS A 21 11.43 -6.84 -3.03
N LEU A 22 10.78 -7.29 -4.09
CA LEU A 22 11.35 -7.28 -5.43
C LEU A 22 11.62 -5.85 -5.93
N VAL A 23 10.69 -4.92 -5.67
CA VAL A 23 10.86 -3.48 -5.95
C VAL A 23 12.01 -2.90 -5.13
N SER A 24 12.10 -3.23 -3.82
CA SER A 24 13.20 -2.75 -2.98
C SER A 24 14.56 -3.25 -3.45
N VAL A 25 14.68 -4.53 -3.81
CA VAL A 25 15.93 -5.09 -4.36
C VAL A 25 16.26 -4.46 -5.71
N GLY A 26 15.26 -4.31 -6.58
CA GLY A 26 15.46 -3.66 -7.88
C GLY A 26 15.94 -2.23 -7.73
N THR A 27 15.29 -1.42 -6.90
CA THR A 27 15.69 -0.04 -6.67
C THR A 27 17.05 0.06 -5.97
N LEU A 28 17.39 -0.86 -5.07
CA LEU A 28 18.71 -0.92 -4.43
C LEU A 28 19.84 -1.14 -5.45
N ILE A 29 19.62 -1.96 -6.49
CA ILE A 29 20.63 -2.23 -7.53
C ILE A 29 20.86 -0.99 -8.41
N PHE A 30 19.78 -0.29 -8.79
CA PHE A 30 19.86 0.84 -9.72
C PHE A 30 20.08 2.20 -9.04
N PHE A 31 19.62 2.35 -7.78
CA PHE A 31 19.63 3.60 -7.01
C PHE A 31 19.98 3.32 -5.54
N PRO A 32 21.24 2.97 -5.22
CA PRO A 32 21.62 2.48 -3.88
C PRO A 32 21.42 3.54 -2.78
N ASP A 33 21.50 4.83 -3.12
CA ASP A 33 21.32 5.91 -2.12
C ASP A 33 19.86 6.21 -1.82
N ASP A 34 18.96 6.04 -2.80
CA ASP A 34 17.56 6.43 -2.75
C ASP A 34 16.59 5.24 -2.87
N PHE A 35 17.03 4.01 -2.62
CA PHE A 35 16.20 2.84 -2.82
C PHE A 35 14.96 2.80 -1.90
N VAL A 36 13.92 2.10 -2.34
CA VAL A 36 12.68 1.92 -1.58
C VAL A 36 12.91 0.99 -0.40
N ARG A 37 12.97 1.53 0.82
CA ARG A 37 13.10 0.75 2.07
C ARG A 37 11.76 0.29 2.60
N PHE A 38 10.76 1.19 2.59
CA PHE A 38 9.41 0.90 3.05
C PHE A 38 8.39 1.73 2.24
N GLY A 39 8.02 1.23 1.06
CA GLY A 39 7.08 1.90 0.15
C GLY A 39 5.63 1.44 0.35
N ILE A 40 4.74 1.97 -0.50
CA ILE A 40 3.29 1.71 -0.45
C ILE A 40 2.93 0.22 -0.54
N LEU A 41 3.68 -0.60 -1.28
CA LEU A 41 3.43 -2.04 -1.36
C LEU A 41 3.72 -2.73 -0.03
N HIS A 42 4.75 -2.30 0.72
CA HIS A 42 5.03 -2.81 2.05
C HIS A 42 3.88 -2.48 3.01
N LEU A 43 3.42 -1.23 2.98
CA LEU A 43 2.28 -0.76 3.78
C LEU A 43 1.01 -1.58 3.49
N LEU A 44 0.65 -1.72 2.20
CA LEU A 44 -0.55 -2.46 1.79
C LEU A 44 -0.43 -3.95 2.13
N GLY A 45 0.73 -4.56 1.87
CA GLY A 45 0.98 -5.96 2.19
C GLY A 45 0.90 -6.21 3.70
N PHE A 46 1.48 -5.34 4.52
CA PHE A 46 1.37 -5.41 5.97
C PHE A 46 -0.08 -5.23 6.44
N GLY A 47 -0.79 -4.21 5.95
CA GLY A 47 -2.19 -3.99 6.27
C GLY A 47 -3.06 -5.19 5.91
N MET A 48 -2.85 -5.81 4.74
CA MET A 48 -3.56 -7.03 4.33
C MET A 48 -3.22 -8.23 5.21
N LEU A 49 -1.97 -8.35 5.69
CA LEU A 49 -1.53 -9.44 6.58
C LEU A 49 -2.22 -9.33 7.95
N VAL A 50 -2.38 -8.12 8.46
CA VAL A 50 -2.96 -7.84 9.77
C VAL A 50 -4.49 -7.84 9.74
N SER A 51 -5.10 -7.51 8.60
CA SER A 51 -6.56 -7.34 8.45
C SER A 51 -7.42 -8.53 8.91
N PRO A 52 -7.03 -9.83 8.78
CA PRO A 52 -7.85 -10.96 9.22
C PRO A 52 -8.05 -11.03 10.73
N PHE A 53 -7.16 -10.40 11.50
CA PHE A 53 -7.24 -10.36 12.96
C PHE A 53 -8.26 -9.33 13.46
N PHE A 54 -8.63 -8.36 12.63
CA PHE A 54 -9.52 -7.25 12.98
C PHE A 54 -10.84 -7.34 12.21
N LYS A 55 -11.77 -8.15 12.74
CA LYS A 55 -13.07 -8.44 12.11
C LYS A 55 -14.16 -7.42 12.45
N SER A 56 -13.99 -6.63 13.50
CA SER A 56 -14.99 -5.67 13.96
C SER A 56 -14.83 -4.30 13.29
N PRO A 57 -15.84 -3.79 12.58
CA PRO A 57 -15.77 -2.47 11.94
C PRO A 57 -15.61 -1.33 12.95
N ARG A 58 -16.14 -1.49 14.18
CA ARG A 58 -15.98 -0.48 15.23
C ARG A 58 -14.54 -0.41 15.73
N VAL A 59 -13.90 -1.58 15.93
CA VAL A 59 -12.49 -1.66 16.34
C VAL A 59 -11.59 -1.08 15.27
N ASN A 60 -11.82 -1.40 13.99
CA ASN A 60 -11.05 -0.86 12.87
C ASN A 60 -11.21 0.66 12.75
N LEU A 61 -12.41 1.19 12.98
CA LEU A 61 -12.64 2.62 13.01
C LEU A 61 -11.85 3.28 14.15
N LEU A 62 -11.90 2.72 15.35
CA LEU A 62 -11.16 3.26 16.50
C LEU A 62 -9.65 3.23 16.28
N ILE A 63 -9.11 2.11 15.76
CA ILE A 63 -7.67 2.00 15.42
C ILE A 63 -7.30 3.03 14.37
N GLY A 64 -8.08 3.17 13.29
CA GLY A 64 -7.82 4.14 12.23
C GLY A 64 -7.79 5.57 12.76
N VAL A 65 -8.79 5.95 13.57
CA VAL A 65 -8.85 7.28 14.20
C VAL A 65 -7.68 7.48 15.17
N ALA A 66 -7.37 6.50 16.02
CA ALA A 66 -6.28 6.59 16.98
C ALA A 66 -4.91 6.76 16.28
N LEU A 67 -4.62 5.98 15.24
CA LEU A 67 -3.38 6.10 14.46
C LEU A 67 -3.30 7.44 13.73
N PHE A 68 -4.43 7.97 13.24
CA PHE A 68 -4.48 9.29 12.62
C PHE A 68 -4.11 10.38 13.61
N PHE A 69 -4.70 10.41 14.80
CA PHE A 69 -4.35 11.40 15.83
C PHE A 69 -2.95 11.20 16.40
N LEU A 70 -2.46 9.96 16.48
CA LEU A 70 -1.11 9.65 16.93
C LEU A 70 -0.05 10.31 16.03
N SER A 71 -0.34 10.50 14.73
CA SER A 71 0.58 11.14 13.79
C SER A 71 0.83 12.63 14.07
N TYR A 72 -0.05 13.29 14.82
CA TYR A 72 0.12 14.69 15.21
C TYR A 72 0.98 14.88 16.47
N LEU A 73 1.30 13.79 17.17
CA LEU A 73 2.19 13.89 18.33
C LEU A 73 3.64 14.04 17.85
N PRO A 74 4.39 14.99 18.39
CA PRO A 74 5.80 15.21 18.04
C PRO A 74 6.69 14.12 18.68
N LEU A 75 6.60 12.90 18.16
CA LEU A 75 7.39 11.76 18.63
C LEU A 75 8.69 11.68 17.83
N ASN A 76 9.82 11.69 18.55
CA ASN A 76 11.12 11.44 17.93
C ASN A 76 11.31 9.93 17.73
N TYR A 77 11.30 9.49 16.49
CA TYR A 77 11.51 8.09 16.16
C TYR A 77 12.99 7.84 15.84
N PRO A 78 13.61 6.81 16.44
CA PRO A 78 14.97 6.42 16.10
C PRO A 78 15.03 5.79 14.69
N ALA A 79 16.21 5.76 14.07
CA ALA A 79 16.39 5.26 12.70
C ALA A 79 15.89 3.82 12.47
N TRP A 80 15.93 2.95 13.50
CA TRP A 80 15.41 1.58 13.40
C TRP A 80 13.87 1.52 13.32
N ALA A 81 13.17 2.59 13.72
CA ALA A 81 11.71 2.69 13.63
C ALA A 81 11.22 3.14 12.25
N LEU A 82 12.07 3.14 11.24
CA LEU A 82 11.76 3.52 9.85
C LEU A 82 10.41 2.99 9.33
N PRO A 83 10.04 1.71 9.54
CA PRO A 83 8.74 1.23 9.10
C PRO A 83 7.56 1.88 9.83
N ILE A 84 7.77 2.39 11.05
CA ILE A 84 6.70 2.97 11.88
C ILE A 84 6.50 4.44 11.48
N SER A 85 7.56 5.26 11.54
CA SER A 85 7.55 6.68 11.18
C SER A 85 8.96 7.28 11.22
N GLY A 86 9.14 8.50 10.70
CA GLY A 86 10.37 9.29 10.89
C GLY A 86 11.56 8.90 10.03
N GLY A 87 11.41 7.96 9.09
CA GLY A 87 12.51 7.52 8.21
C GLY A 87 13.05 8.62 7.30
N GLU A 88 12.22 9.61 6.96
CA GLU A 88 12.58 10.76 6.11
C GLU A 88 13.73 11.60 6.68
N GLN A 89 13.89 11.61 8.01
CA GLN A 89 14.93 12.38 8.69
C GLN A 89 16.32 11.74 8.54
N TYR A 90 16.37 10.45 8.23
CA TYR A 90 17.62 9.68 8.22
C TYR A 90 18.05 9.21 6.84
N PHE A 91 17.08 9.05 5.92
CA PHE A 91 17.32 8.43 4.63
C PHE A 91 16.56 9.15 3.52
N SER A 92 17.22 9.40 2.41
CA SER A 92 16.56 9.70 1.14
C SER A 92 15.94 8.41 0.59
N MET A 93 14.71 8.49 0.06
CA MET A 93 13.98 7.34 -0.45
C MET A 93 13.04 7.76 -1.57
N MET A 94 13.00 7.01 -2.67
CA MET A 94 12.09 7.27 -3.78
C MET A 94 10.62 7.09 -3.42
N ASP A 95 10.32 6.15 -2.52
CA ASP A 95 8.96 5.81 -2.10
C ASP A 95 8.98 5.46 -0.62
N TYR A 96 8.28 6.27 0.20
CA TYR A 96 8.22 6.08 1.64
C TYR A 96 6.81 6.28 2.18
N TYR A 97 6.23 5.19 2.67
CA TYR A 97 4.91 5.17 3.29
C TYR A 97 4.97 4.46 4.64
N PRO A 98 5.38 5.16 5.72
CA PRO A 98 5.44 4.56 7.06
C PRO A 98 4.05 4.14 7.54
N LEU A 99 4.01 3.25 8.53
CA LEU A 99 2.75 2.77 9.10
C LEU A 99 1.93 3.94 9.69
N ILE A 100 2.60 4.90 10.32
CA ILE A 100 1.95 6.12 10.83
C ILE A 100 2.32 7.29 9.90
N PRO A 101 1.34 8.00 9.33
CA PRO A 101 -0.12 7.90 9.50
C PRO A 101 -0.84 6.94 8.54
N TRP A 102 -0.16 6.38 7.55
CA TRP A 102 -0.79 5.76 6.37
C TRP A 102 -1.63 4.53 6.69
N LEU A 103 -1.27 3.75 7.70
CA LEU A 103 -2.06 2.60 8.13
C LEU A 103 -3.44 3.02 8.70
N SER A 104 -3.59 4.28 9.16
CA SER A 104 -4.88 4.81 9.59
C SER A 104 -5.90 4.78 8.46
N TYR A 105 -5.52 5.23 7.26
CA TYR A 105 -6.40 5.21 6.08
C TYR A 105 -6.78 3.80 5.67
N PHE A 106 -5.84 2.84 5.82
CA PHE A 106 -6.11 1.43 5.58
C PHE A 106 -7.21 0.89 6.53
N PHE A 107 -7.11 1.16 7.83
CA PHE A 107 -8.10 0.73 8.82
C PHE A 107 -9.44 1.44 8.67
N LEU A 108 -9.46 2.72 8.32
CA LEU A 108 -10.68 3.45 8.00
C LEU A 108 -11.39 2.85 6.77
N GLY A 109 -10.62 2.53 5.73
CA GLY A 109 -11.12 1.82 4.54
C GLY A 109 -11.64 0.42 4.87
N LEU A 110 -10.96 -0.33 5.76
CA LEU A 110 -11.38 -1.64 6.22
C LEU A 110 -12.69 -1.56 7.01
N ALA A 111 -12.79 -0.60 7.94
CA ALA A 111 -14.00 -0.35 8.72
C ALA A 111 -15.21 -0.01 7.84
N SER A 112 -15.01 0.81 6.81
CA SER A 112 -16.05 1.16 5.84
C SER A 112 -16.47 -0.04 5.00
N GLY A 113 -15.50 -0.84 4.52
CA GLY A 113 -15.77 -2.02 3.69
C GLY A 113 -16.45 -3.17 4.44
N GLN A 114 -16.29 -3.27 5.75
CA GLN A 114 -16.96 -4.26 6.59
C GLN A 114 -18.42 -3.90 6.89
N ARG A 115 -18.83 -2.67 6.67
CA ARG A 115 -20.24 -2.28 6.79
C ARG A 115 -21.01 -2.69 5.55
N LYS A 116 -22.23 -3.20 5.74
CA LYS A 116 -23.12 -3.66 4.65
C LYS A 116 -23.53 -2.59 3.63
N TYR A 117 -23.06 -1.35 3.76
CA TYR A 117 -23.38 -0.25 2.84
C TYR A 117 -22.97 -0.54 1.39
N PHE A 118 -21.93 -1.34 1.18
CA PHE A 118 -21.45 -1.69 -0.15
C PHE A 118 -22.06 -2.98 -0.72
N ALA A 119 -22.84 -3.72 0.07
CA ALA A 119 -23.51 -4.93 -0.41
C ALA A 119 -24.52 -4.65 -1.55
N ALA A 120 -25.08 -3.44 -1.60
CA ALA A 120 -25.97 -3.01 -2.68
C ALA A 120 -25.24 -2.84 -4.04
N TYR A 121 -23.91 -2.69 -4.04
CA TYR A 121 -23.10 -2.55 -5.25
C TYR A 121 -22.51 -3.86 -5.76
N ASP A 122 -22.84 -4.98 -5.11
CA ASP A 122 -22.35 -6.34 -5.47
C ASP A 122 -23.20 -6.95 -6.61
N GLN A 123 -23.84 -6.10 -7.41
CA GLN A 123 -24.58 -6.53 -8.60
C GLN A 123 -23.60 -6.98 -9.69
N PRO A 124 -23.85 -8.13 -10.34
CA PRO A 124 -23.00 -8.58 -11.44
C PRO A 124 -23.04 -7.58 -12.59
N VAL A 125 -21.87 -7.06 -12.93
CA VAL A 125 -21.73 -6.13 -14.06
C VAL A 125 -22.02 -6.87 -15.34
N THR A 126 -23.17 -6.60 -15.96
CA THR A 126 -23.63 -7.22 -17.21
C THR A 126 -23.10 -6.49 -18.45
N ASN A 127 -22.82 -5.19 -18.34
CA ASN A 127 -22.38 -4.37 -19.47
C ASN A 127 -20.89 -4.64 -19.82
N SER A 128 -20.61 -4.96 -21.09
CA SER A 128 -19.25 -5.24 -21.58
C SER A 128 -18.30 -4.06 -21.47
N MET A 129 -18.77 -2.82 -21.70
CA MET A 129 -17.97 -1.61 -21.54
C MET A 129 -17.53 -1.42 -20.08
N LEU A 130 -18.45 -1.66 -19.13
CA LEU A 130 -18.14 -1.56 -17.71
C LEU A 130 -17.14 -2.61 -17.26
N LYS A 131 -17.22 -3.84 -17.83
CA LYS A 131 -16.24 -4.89 -17.58
C LYS A 131 -14.83 -4.47 -18.02
N LEU A 132 -14.72 -3.81 -19.18
CA LEU A 132 -13.43 -3.31 -19.68
C LEU A 132 -12.84 -2.23 -18.77
N LEU A 133 -13.67 -1.29 -18.29
CA LEU A 133 -13.25 -0.24 -17.34
C LEU A 133 -12.83 -0.80 -15.98
N LEU A 134 -13.31 -1.97 -15.58
CA LEU A 134 -12.96 -2.63 -14.31
C LEU A 134 -11.68 -3.48 -14.41
N LEU A 135 -11.16 -3.75 -15.62
CA LEU A 135 -9.93 -4.53 -15.80
C LEU A 135 -8.71 -3.95 -15.08
N PRO A 136 -8.41 -2.63 -15.13
CA PRO A 136 -7.28 -2.07 -14.40
C PRO A 136 -7.39 -2.28 -12.88
N GLY A 137 -8.63 -2.21 -12.32
CA GLY A 137 -8.87 -2.50 -10.91
C GLY A 137 -8.60 -3.96 -10.53
N ARG A 138 -8.91 -4.89 -11.43
CA ARG A 138 -8.66 -6.33 -11.22
C ARG A 138 -7.17 -6.69 -11.25
N TYR A 139 -6.41 -5.99 -12.07
CA TYR A 139 -4.96 -6.17 -12.24
C TYR A 139 -4.15 -5.01 -11.65
N SER A 140 -4.69 -4.32 -10.65
CA SER A 140 -4.12 -3.09 -10.07
C SER A 140 -2.65 -3.22 -9.65
N LEU A 141 -2.24 -4.38 -9.11
CA LEU A 141 -0.85 -4.63 -8.74
C LEU A 141 0.07 -4.66 -9.98
N ILE A 142 -0.36 -5.32 -11.04
CA ILE A 142 0.43 -5.40 -12.29
C ILE A 142 0.50 -4.02 -12.94
N VAL A 143 -0.63 -3.31 -13.01
CA VAL A 143 -0.69 -1.94 -13.53
C VAL A 143 0.25 -1.02 -12.75
N TYR A 144 0.24 -1.12 -11.41
CA TYR A 144 1.15 -0.36 -10.55
C TYR A 144 2.63 -0.66 -10.83
N LEU A 145 3.00 -1.93 -10.97
CA LEU A 145 4.38 -2.31 -11.24
C LEU A 145 4.84 -1.87 -12.64
N VAL A 146 3.98 -2.06 -13.64
CA VAL A 146 4.31 -1.71 -15.03
C VAL A 146 4.44 -0.19 -15.19
N HIS A 147 3.50 0.62 -14.65
CA HIS A 147 3.61 2.06 -14.81
C HIS A 147 4.84 2.63 -14.11
N GLN A 148 5.25 2.07 -12.96
CA GLN A 148 6.46 2.48 -12.27
C GLN A 148 7.72 2.24 -13.11
N LEU A 149 7.82 1.06 -13.75
CA LEU A 149 8.91 0.73 -14.67
C LEU A 149 8.92 1.64 -15.92
N VAL A 150 7.74 1.94 -16.47
CA VAL A 150 7.61 2.85 -17.62
C VAL A 150 8.06 4.26 -17.27
N ILE A 151 7.62 4.80 -16.13
CA ILE A 151 8.04 6.14 -15.67
C ILE A 151 9.56 6.16 -15.45
N LEU A 152 10.12 5.14 -14.80
CA LEU A 152 11.56 5.03 -14.57
C LEU A 152 12.34 4.98 -15.90
N ALA A 153 11.89 4.17 -16.86
CA ALA A 153 12.51 4.10 -18.17
C ALA A 153 12.48 5.44 -18.91
N ILE A 154 11.36 6.16 -18.86
CA ILE A 154 11.22 7.50 -19.45
C ILE A 154 12.18 8.49 -18.77
N LEU A 155 12.27 8.48 -17.45
CA LEU A 155 13.18 9.35 -16.70
C LEU A 155 14.65 9.09 -17.06
N ILE A 156 15.06 7.83 -17.14
CA ILE A 156 16.42 7.46 -17.56
C ILE A 156 16.70 7.93 -19.00
N LEU A 157 15.72 7.85 -19.89
CA LEU A 157 15.86 8.25 -21.29
C LEU A 157 15.97 9.77 -21.44
N ILE A 158 15.28 10.55 -20.61
CA ILE A 158 15.26 12.01 -20.67
C ILE A 158 16.43 12.63 -19.91
N LEU A 159 16.72 12.15 -18.70
CA LEU A 159 17.70 12.73 -17.78
C LEU A 159 19.07 12.05 -17.87
N GLY A 160 19.19 10.93 -18.57
CA GLY A 160 20.36 10.07 -18.57
C GLY A 160 20.39 9.12 -17.36
N SER A 161 21.24 8.11 -17.43
CA SER A 161 21.42 7.17 -16.31
C SER A 161 21.92 7.93 -15.08
N PRO A 162 21.29 7.78 -13.91
CA PRO A 162 21.84 8.31 -12.67
C PRO A 162 23.22 7.68 -12.44
N ARG A 163 24.20 8.53 -12.21
CA ARG A 163 25.56 8.13 -11.83
C ARG A 163 25.62 7.91 -10.34
#